data_234f8420218011ce36317c56d96d40e4
#
_entry.id   234f8420218011ce36317c56d96d40e4
#
_cell.length_a   1.000
_cell.length_b   1.000
_cell.length_c   1.000
_cell.angle_alpha   90.00
_cell.angle_beta   90.00
_cell.angle_gamma   90.00
#
_symmetry.space_group_name_H-M   'P 1'
#
loop_
_entity.id
_entity.type
_entity.pdbx_description
1 polymer ?
#
loop_
_entity_poly.entity_id
_entity_poly.type
_entity_poly.pdbx_seq_one_letter_code
_entity_poly.pdbx_strand_id
1 'polypeptide(L)'
;MNGIIVIDKPPRFTSFDVVAVMRGLFGTKKVGHTGTLDPMATGVLPILIGSATKAQDLTPDSGKEYVAGFRLGVVTDTEDSTGTVKETFPVTADEKALESALSHFRGEILQVPPMYSAIQKN
;
A
#
# COMPACT_ATOMS: atom_id res chain seq x y z
N MET A 1 7.45 -14.54 -23.68
CA MET A 1 6.18 -13.80 -23.56
C MET A 1 6.48 -12.40 -23.04
N ASN A 2 5.78 -11.40 -23.57
CA ASN A 2 5.91 -9.99 -23.16
C ASN A 2 4.51 -9.42 -22.98
N GLY A 3 4.32 -8.64 -21.94
CA GLY A 3 3.02 -8.00 -21.73
C GLY A 3 2.87 -7.42 -20.32
N ILE A 4 1.68 -6.90 -20.09
CA ILE A 4 1.25 -6.34 -18.81
C ILE A 4 0.02 -7.12 -18.36
N ILE A 5 0.01 -7.54 -17.11
CA ILE A 5 -1.14 -8.12 -16.45
C ILE A 5 -1.45 -7.35 -15.18
N VAL A 6 -2.71 -7.10 -14.92
CA VAL A 6 -3.16 -6.45 -13.69
C VAL A 6 -3.62 -7.52 -12.71
N ILE A 7 -3.05 -7.47 -11.51
CA ILE A 7 -3.36 -8.40 -10.43
C ILE A 7 -4.11 -7.65 -9.32
N ASP A 8 -5.17 -8.26 -8.81
CA ASP A 8 -5.74 -7.88 -7.53
C ASP A 8 -4.88 -8.48 -6.42
N LYS A 9 -3.97 -7.66 -5.87
CA LYS A 9 -3.02 -8.14 -4.87
C LYS A 9 -3.78 -8.59 -3.61
N PRO A 10 -3.59 -9.84 -3.17
CA PRO A 10 -4.21 -10.31 -1.94
C PRO A 10 -3.54 -9.69 -0.70
N PRO A 11 -4.23 -9.67 0.45
CA PRO A 11 -3.64 -9.23 1.71
C PRO A 11 -2.50 -10.18 2.12
N ARG A 12 -1.56 -9.67 2.90
CA ARG A 12 -0.37 -10.38 3.41
C ARG A 12 0.66 -10.77 2.34
N PHE A 13 0.46 -10.32 1.10
CA PHE A 13 1.44 -10.41 0.04
C PHE A 13 2.15 -9.07 -0.11
N THR A 14 3.47 -9.11 -0.17
CA THR A 14 4.22 -7.97 -0.70
C THR A 14 4.02 -7.87 -2.21
N SER A 15 4.26 -6.72 -2.80
CA SER A 15 4.26 -6.59 -4.26
C SER A 15 5.28 -7.52 -4.91
N PHE A 16 6.40 -7.77 -4.22
CA PHE A 16 7.44 -8.70 -4.69
C PHE A 16 7.01 -10.18 -4.63
N ASP A 17 6.19 -10.57 -3.65
CA ASP A 17 5.64 -11.94 -3.59
C ASP A 17 4.79 -12.24 -4.82
N VAL A 18 4.00 -11.27 -5.27
CA VAL A 18 3.24 -11.38 -6.53
C VAL A 18 4.18 -11.58 -7.72
N VAL A 19 5.27 -10.81 -7.79
CA VAL A 19 6.30 -10.96 -8.83
C VAL A 19 6.90 -12.37 -8.79
N ALA A 20 7.19 -12.91 -7.61
CA ALA A 20 7.74 -14.26 -7.46
C ALA A 20 6.79 -15.34 -8.00
N VAL A 21 5.50 -15.24 -7.68
CA VAL A 21 4.46 -16.13 -8.22
C VAL A 21 4.41 -16.04 -9.74
N MET A 22 4.41 -14.81 -10.29
CA MET A 22 4.35 -14.61 -11.74
C MET A 22 5.60 -15.13 -12.45
N ARG A 23 6.78 -15.03 -11.84
CA ARG A 23 8.00 -15.65 -12.37
C ARG A 23 7.85 -17.17 -12.54
N GLY A 24 7.25 -17.82 -11.55
CA GLY A 24 6.96 -19.26 -11.60
C GLY A 24 5.96 -19.61 -12.71
N LEU A 25 4.84 -18.88 -12.78
CA LEU A 25 3.79 -19.13 -13.77
C LEU A 25 4.26 -18.94 -15.22
N PHE A 26 5.04 -17.90 -15.50
CA PHE A 26 5.50 -17.58 -16.86
C PHE A 26 6.87 -18.15 -17.20
N GLY A 27 7.52 -18.85 -16.29
CA GLY A 27 8.82 -19.47 -16.51
C GLY A 27 9.92 -18.45 -16.89
N THR A 28 9.83 -17.21 -16.39
CA THR A 28 10.79 -16.14 -16.71
C THR A 28 11.19 -15.35 -15.48
N LYS A 29 12.46 -14.96 -15.41
CA LYS A 29 12.97 -14.07 -14.36
C LYS A 29 12.64 -12.59 -14.63
N LYS A 30 12.35 -12.25 -15.91
CA LYS A 30 11.99 -10.87 -16.31
C LYS A 30 10.53 -10.57 -15.95
N VAL A 31 10.28 -10.28 -14.69
CA VAL A 31 9.00 -9.84 -14.18
C VAL A 31 9.24 -8.73 -13.16
N GLY A 32 8.51 -7.65 -13.30
CA GLY A 32 8.53 -6.50 -12.39
C GLY A 32 7.12 -6.02 -12.10
N HIS A 33 6.98 -5.02 -11.25
CA HIS A 33 5.70 -4.37 -10.96
C HIS A 33 5.84 -2.86 -11.01
N THR A 34 4.72 -2.17 -11.19
CA THR A 34 4.64 -0.71 -11.03
C THR A 34 3.80 -0.39 -9.80
N GLY A 35 4.23 0.60 -9.02
CA GLY A 35 3.48 1.04 -7.86
C GLY A 35 3.43 0.01 -6.73
N THR A 36 4.32 0.15 -5.77
CA THR A 36 4.34 -0.70 -4.57
C THR A 36 3.07 -0.52 -3.74
N LEU A 37 2.49 -1.63 -3.31
CA LEU A 37 1.44 -1.67 -2.30
C LEU A 37 1.97 -2.32 -1.01
N ASP A 38 1.52 -1.80 0.13
CA ASP A 38 1.85 -2.39 1.42
C ASP A 38 1.29 -3.82 1.55
N PRO A 39 1.90 -4.68 2.40
CA PRO A 39 1.45 -6.06 2.55
C PRO A 39 -0.04 -6.20 2.90
N MET A 40 -0.56 -5.30 3.74
CA MET A 40 -1.97 -5.32 4.15
C MET A 40 -2.92 -4.74 3.10
N ALA A 41 -2.41 -3.91 2.17
CA ALA A 41 -3.23 -3.35 1.11
C ALA A 41 -3.59 -4.43 0.07
N THR A 42 -4.81 -4.37 -0.42
CA THR A 42 -5.30 -5.16 -1.55
C THR A 42 -5.57 -4.27 -2.74
N GLY A 43 -5.67 -4.84 -3.93
CA GLY A 43 -6.10 -4.10 -5.11
C GLY A 43 -5.11 -4.10 -6.25
N VAL A 44 -5.25 -3.14 -7.11
CA VAL A 44 -4.62 -3.06 -8.44
C VAL A 44 -3.10 -2.99 -8.35
N LEU A 45 -2.43 -4.04 -8.85
CA LEU A 45 -0.99 -4.11 -9.00
C LEU A 45 -0.64 -4.52 -10.43
N PRO A 46 -0.17 -3.61 -11.28
CA PRO A 46 0.27 -3.95 -12.62
C PRO A 46 1.61 -4.71 -12.56
N ILE A 47 1.65 -5.84 -13.26
CA ILE A 47 2.83 -6.69 -13.41
C ILE A 47 3.32 -6.62 -14.86
N LEU A 48 4.58 -6.37 -15.03
CA LEU A 48 5.29 -6.29 -16.31
C LEU A 48 6.06 -7.57 -16.56
N ILE A 49 5.90 -8.17 -17.74
CA ILE A 49 6.50 -9.46 -18.10
C ILE A 49 7.40 -9.29 -19.32
N GLY A 50 8.57 -9.89 -19.26
CA GLY A 50 9.53 -9.90 -20.36
C GLY A 50 10.04 -8.51 -20.72
N SER A 51 9.99 -8.13 -21.99
CA SER A 51 10.48 -6.81 -22.45
C SER A 51 9.65 -5.64 -21.93
N ALA A 52 8.41 -5.90 -21.49
CA ALA A 52 7.56 -4.87 -20.89
C ALA A 52 8.13 -4.29 -19.57
N THR A 53 9.04 -5.01 -18.90
CA THR A 53 9.74 -4.47 -17.71
C THR A 53 10.53 -3.19 -18.00
N LYS A 54 10.92 -2.96 -19.25
CA LYS A 54 11.59 -1.72 -19.66
C LYS A 54 10.64 -0.51 -19.72
N ALA A 55 9.34 -0.76 -19.72
CA ALA A 55 8.34 0.29 -19.71
C ALA A 55 8.02 0.82 -18.30
N GLN A 56 8.67 0.29 -17.27
CA GLN A 56 8.45 0.73 -15.88
C GLN A 56 8.67 2.23 -15.71
N ASP A 57 9.74 2.76 -16.31
CA ASP A 57 10.08 4.18 -16.24
C ASP A 57 9.20 5.08 -17.14
N LEU A 58 8.42 4.46 -18.03
CA LEU A 58 7.47 5.15 -18.90
C LEU A 58 6.05 5.19 -18.31
N THR A 59 5.82 4.48 -17.22
CA THR A 59 4.52 4.49 -16.55
C THR A 59 4.34 5.86 -15.88
N PRO A 60 3.33 6.65 -16.25
CA PRO A 60 3.09 7.93 -15.60
C PRO A 60 2.88 7.68 -14.10
N ASP A 61 3.35 8.63 -13.30
CA ASP A 61 3.05 8.64 -11.86
C ASP A 61 1.54 8.85 -11.71
N SER A 62 0.81 7.75 -11.75
CA SER A 62 -0.63 7.73 -11.53
C SER A 62 -0.85 7.77 -10.01
N GLY A 63 -1.58 8.76 -9.54
CA GLY A 63 -2.01 8.83 -8.15
C GLY A 63 -2.62 7.50 -7.69
N LYS A 64 -2.49 7.20 -6.40
CA LYS A 64 -3.10 6.02 -5.78
C LYS A 64 -4.30 6.43 -4.94
N GLU A 65 -5.35 5.66 -5.03
CA GLU A 65 -6.55 5.81 -4.20
C GLU A 65 -6.71 4.59 -3.29
N TYR A 66 -6.96 4.84 -2.00
CA TYR A 66 -7.14 3.80 -1.01
C TYR A 66 -8.45 4.01 -0.25
N VAL A 67 -9.16 2.92 0.00
CA VAL A 67 -10.24 2.89 0.99
C VAL A 67 -9.65 2.30 2.28
N ALA A 68 -9.54 3.13 3.32
CA ALA A 68 -8.94 2.74 4.60
C ALA A 68 -10.00 2.67 5.70
N GLY A 69 -9.96 1.58 6.47
CA GLY A 69 -10.77 1.44 7.68
C GLY A 69 -9.98 1.87 8.91
N PHE A 70 -10.60 2.66 9.77
CA PHE A 70 -10.05 3.06 11.06
C PHE A 70 -10.75 2.36 12.22
N ARG A 71 -9.97 1.99 13.22
CA ARG A 71 -10.50 1.62 14.53
C ARG A 71 -10.06 2.66 15.55
N LEU A 72 -11.01 3.42 16.05
CA LEU A 72 -10.77 4.39 17.10
C LEU A 72 -10.55 3.71 18.46
N GLY A 73 -9.87 4.39 19.37
CA GLY A 73 -9.67 3.93 20.75
C GLY A 73 -8.54 2.94 20.96
N VAL A 74 -7.76 2.63 19.91
CA VAL A 74 -6.61 1.71 19.99
C VAL A 74 -5.39 2.35 19.37
N VAL A 75 -4.26 2.32 20.08
CA VAL A 75 -2.96 2.75 19.57
C VAL A 75 -2.03 1.56 19.52
N THR A 76 -1.34 1.37 18.41
CA THR A 76 -0.33 0.32 18.21
C THR A 76 1.05 0.92 18.01
N ASP A 77 2.09 0.13 18.20
CA ASP A 77 3.48 0.55 18.01
C ASP A 77 3.85 0.79 16.54
N THR A 78 3.12 0.16 15.61
CA THR A 78 3.30 0.35 14.16
C THR A 78 2.36 1.40 13.56
N GLU A 79 1.42 1.93 14.36
CA GLU A 79 0.34 2.82 13.91
C GLU A 79 -0.61 2.18 12.88
N ASP A 80 -0.61 0.86 12.76
CA ASP A 80 -1.51 0.06 11.95
C ASP A 80 -2.04 -1.17 12.69
N SER A 81 -2.87 -1.97 12.05
CA SER A 81 -3.49 -3.15 12.64
C SER A 81 -2.53 -4.33 12.87
N THR A 82 -1.30 -4.28 12.37
CA THR A 82 -0.30 -5.36 12.50
C THR A 82 0.52 -5.26 13.77
N GLY A 83 0.52 -4.09 14.41
CA GLY A 83 1.31 -3.82 15.60
C GLY A 83 0.73 -4.33 16.90
N THR A 84 1.55 -4.27 17.94
CA THR A 84 1.12 -4.57 19.32
C THR A 84 0.37 -3.39 19.91
N VAL A 85 -0.74 -3.66 20.57
CA VAL A 85 -1.53 -2.63 21.25
C VAL A 85 -0.73 -2.03 22.41
N LYS A 86 -0.53 -0.72 22.36
CA LYS A 86 0.16 0.08 23.40
C LYS A 86 -0.80 0.68 24.39
N GLU A 87 -1.90 1.24 23.89
CA GLU A 87 -2.90 1.94 24.68
C GLU A 87 -4.29 1.73 24.12
N THR A 88 -5.26 1.81 24.99
CA THR A 88 -6.68 1.82 24.64
C THR A 88 -7.38 2.99 25.31
N PHE A 89 -8.29 3.63 24.59
CA PHE A 89 -9.07 4.76 25.08
C PHE A 89 -10.56 4.54 24.82
N PRO A 90 -11.45 5.05 25.69
CA PRO A 90 -12.87 5.08 25.39
C PRO A 90 -13.10 6.00 24.17
N VAL A 91 -13.95 5.57 23.25
CA VAL A 91 -14.33 6.36 22.08
C VAL A 91 -15.53 7.22 22.44
N THR A 92 -15.31 8.54 22.49
CA THR A 92 -16.33 9.54 22.78
C THR A 92 -16.64 10.46 21.59
N ALA A 93 -15.83 10.34 20.51
CA ALA A 93 -16.00 11.15 19.31
C ALA A 93 -17.24 10.72 18.52
N ASP A 94 -18.04 11.69 18.11
CA ASP A 94 -19.13 11.52 17.17
C ASP A 94 -18.65 11.73 15.71
N GLU A 95 -19.54 11.52 14.75
CA GLU A 95 -19.26 11.70 13.33
C GLU A 95 -18.81 13.13 13.00
N LYS A 96 -19.39 14.13 13.65
CA LYS A 96 -19.05 15.54 13.45
C LYS A 96 -17.62 15.85 13.92
N ALA A 97 -17.23 15.32 15.08
CA ALA A 97 -15.86 15.47 15.58
C ALA A 97 -14.85 14.77 14.67
N LEU A 98 -15.21 13.59 14.14
CA LEU A 98 -14.37 12.86 13.18
C LEU A 98 -14.20 13.64 11.89
N GLU A 99 -15.26 14.18 11.30
CA GLU A 99 -15.19 14.97 10.06
C GLU A 99 -14.34 16.24 10.25
N SER A 100 -14.49 16.90 11.40
CA SER A 100 -13.65 18.05 11.76
C SER A 100 -12.17 17.69 11.84
N ALA A 101 -11.85 16.55 12.45
CA ALA A 101 -10.47 16.05 12.52
C ALA A 101 -9.91 15.72 11.14
N LEU A 102 -10.67 15.03 10.29
CA LEU A 102 -10.26 14.65 8.94
C LEU A 102 -9.97 15.86 8.05
N SER A 103 -10.60 17.00 8.31
CA SER A 103 -10.34 18.22 7.54
C SER A 103 -8.88 18.69 7.61
N HIS A 104 -8.18 18.39 8.70
CA HIS A 104 -6.77 18.72 8.92
C HIS A 104 -5.80 17.83 8.10
N PHE A 105 -6.31 16.72 7.57
CA PHE A 105 -5.53 15.76 6.77
C PHE A 105 -5.80 15.88 5.27
N ARG A 106 -6.48 16.94 4.84
CA ARG A 106 -6.76 17.22 3.41
C ARG A 106 -5.75 18.21 2.87
N GLY A 107 -5.37 18.02 1.60
CA GLY A 107 -4.38 18.86 0.92
C GLY A 107 -2.94 18.47 1.26
N GLU A 108 -2.03 19.41 1.07
CA GLU A 108 -0.62 19.22 1.43
C GLU A 108 -0.43 19.33 2.94
N ILE A 109 0.08 18.27 3.54
CA ILE A 109 0.37 18.22 4.97
C ILE A 109 1.79 17.68 5.19
N LEU A 110 2.39 18.07 6.32
CA LEU A 110 3.65 17.49 6.77
C LEU A 110 3.35 16.27 7.65
N GLN A 111 4.06 15.18 7.39
CA GLN A 111 3.96 13.95 8.16
C GLN A 111 5.30 13.55 8.75
N VAL A 112 5.31 13.18 10.02
CA VAL A 112 6.41 12.44 10.63
C VAL A 112 6.09 10.96 10.50
N PRO A 113 6.81 10.21 9.64
CA PRO A 113 6.50 8.80 9.42
C PRO A 113 6.77 7.98 10.68
N PRO A 114 5.99 6.92 10.94
CA PRO A 114 6.23 6.01 12.04
C PRO A 114 7.57 5.28 11.91
N MET A 115 8.21 4.92 13.04
CA MET A 115 9.57 4.36 13.10
C MET A 115 9.68 3.03 12.30
N TYR A 116 8.62 2.25 12.23
CA TYR A 116 8.56 0.94 11.56
C TYR A 116 7.94 0.97 10.16
N SER A 117 7.73 2.15 9.58
CA SER A 117 7.27 2.28 8.20
C SER A 117 8.39 2.00 7.21
N ALA A 118 8.06 1.23 6.16
CA ALA A 118 8.92 1.08 5.00
C ALA A 118 8.90 2.37 4.16
N ILE A 119 9.81 3.31 4.48
CA ILE A 119 9.95 4.55 3.72
C ILE A 119 10.85 4.25 2.54
N GLN A 120 10.32 4.42 1.32
CA GLN A 120 11.17 4.53 0.14
C GLN A 120 11.82 5.92 0.14
N LYS A 121 13.12 5.96 0.36
CA LYS A 121 13.92 7.17 0.10
C LYS A 121 14.19 7.21 -1.40
N ASN A 122 13.70 8.25 -2.05
CA ASN A 122 14.11 8.59 -3.41
C ASN A 122 15.58 9.03 -3.44
#